data_904d801a7339170452bd18e49354d63a
#
_entry.id   904d801a7339170452bd18e49354d63a
#
_cell.length_a   1.000
_cell.length_b   1.000
_cell.length_c   1.000
_cell.angle_alpha   90.00
_cell.angle_beta   90.00
_cell.angle_gamma   90.00
#
_symmetry.space_group_name_H-M   'P 1'
#
loop_
_entity.id
_entity.type
_entity.pdbx_description
1 polymer ?
#
loop_
_entity_poly.entity_id
_entity_poly.type
_entity_poly.pdbx_seq_one_letter_code
_entity_poly.pdbx_strand_id
1 'polypeptide(L)'
;AGDSIGALAPPEVVVTYSYPGLIYLNQGEAGIVKIEVSSANEDTIPDWIVVGLKLRLNNQLQMDENNIQPDITSLADEGAGFVSRTRAVESLSRHFLAWISQWEDEGFKPVVDMWNSRREQNKELTLKNKETVSWVGLDENGLAIVKSKNKEIFLSPIEITKEIGDINLR
;
A
#
# COMPACT_ATOMS: atom_id res chain seq x y z
N ALA A 1 -3.09 -0.82 7.34
CA ALA A 1 -1.85 -1.62 7.26
C ALA A 1 -0.69 -0.94 7.98
N GLY A 2 -0.35 0.33 7.67
CA GLY A 2 0.85 0.98 8.21
C GLY A 2 0.95 1.05 9.72
N ASP A 3 -0.13 1.41 10.42
CA ASP A 3 -0.12 1.47 11.89
C ASP A 3 0.00 0.08 12.50
N SER A 4 -0.62 -0.91 11.87
CA SER A 4 -0.50 -2.30 12.32
C SER A 4 0.93 -2.83 12.16
N ILE A 5 1.61 -2.43 11.10
CA ILE A 5 3.02 -2.75 10.84
C ILE A 5 3.92 -1.98 11.81
N GLY A 6 3.70 -0.67 11.98
CA GLY A 6 4.46 0.15 12.92
C GLY A 6 4.36 -0.31 14.38
N ALA A 7 3.23 -0.95 14.77
CA ALA A 7 3.08 -1.57 16.09
C ALA A 7 3.86 -2.90 16.25
N LEU A 8 4.36 -3.46 15.16
CA LEU A 8 5.11 -4.72 15.15
C LEU A 8 6.60 -4.50 14.91
N ALA A 9 6.95 -3.43 14.22
CA ALA A 9 8.31 -3.06 13.86
C ALA A 9 8.97 -2.16 14.92
N PRO A 10 10.30 -2.08 14.96
CA PRO A 10 11.01 -1.05 15.71
C PRO A 10 10.61 0.36 15.27
N PRO A 11 10.65 1.36 16.16
CA PRO A 11 10.15 2.72 15.88
C PRO A 11 10.92 3.46 14.77
N GLU A 12 12.13 3.05 14.46
CA GLU A 12 12.96 3.59 13.39
C GLU A 12 12.58 3.09 11.99
N VAL A 13 11.71 2.08 11.90
CA VAL A 13 11.28 1.53 10.60
C VAL A 13 10.28 2.46 9.93
N VAL A 14 10.65 2.96 8.78
CA VAL A 14 9.79 3.83 7.96
C VAL A 14 8.88 2.97 7.09
N VAL A 15 7.57 3.10 7.29
CA VAL A 15 6.56 2.44 6.46
C VAL A 15 6.05 3.40 5.41
N THR A 16 6.27 3.09 4.14
CA THR A 16 5.79 3.89 3.00
C THR A 16 4.90 3.07 2.06
N TYR A 17 4.14 3.79 1.23
CA TYR A 17 3.21 3.21 0.28
C TYR A 17 3.53 3.64 -1.14
N SER A 18 3.38 2.70 -2.06
CA SER A 18 3.30 2.99 -3.48
C SER A 18 1.96 2.51 -4.02
N TYR A 19 1.31 3.39 -4.77
CA TYR A 19 0.01 3.10 -5.36
C TYR A 19 0.09 1.92 -6.35
N PRO A 20 -0.92 1.05 -6.46
CA PRO A 20 -2.19 1.12 -5.73
C PRO A 20 -2.17 0.45 -4.34
N GLY A 21 -1.20 -0.35 -3.97
CA GLY A 21 -1.27 -1.06 -2.70
C GLY A 21 0.05 -1.66 -2.22
N LEU A 22 1.20 -1.33 -2.83
CA LEU A 22 2.50 -1.81 -2.37
C LEU A 22 2.90 -1.15 -1.06
N ILE A 23 3.51 -1.94 -0.18
CA ILE A 23 4.02 -1.54 1.13
C ILE A 23 5.52 -1.74 1.15
N TYR A 24 6.23 -0.71 1.59
CA TYR A 24 7.68 -0.71 1.74
C TYR A 24 8.05 -0.48 3.20
N LEU A 25 9.13 -1.11 3.62
CA LEU A 25 9.83 -0.88 4.89
C LEU A 25 11.24 -0.43 4.56
N ASN A 26 11.64 0.76 5.03
CA ASN A 26 12.96 1.33 4.74
C ASN A 26 13.37 1.22 3.24
N GLN A 27 12.43 1.46 2.32
CA GLN A 27 12.55 1.36 0.86
C GLN A 27 12.53 -0.07 0.29
N GLY A 28 12.59 -1.14 1.09
CA GLY A 28 12.44 -2.52 0.65
C GLY A 28 10.96 -2.91 0.49
N GLU A 29 10.61 -3.62 -0.59
CA GLU A 29 9.26 -4.13 -0.82
C GLU A 29 8.93 -5.23 0.20
N ALA A 30 7.93 -5.01 1.04
CA ALA A 30 7.56 -5.91 2.12
C ALA A 30 6.16 -6.49 2.01
N GLY A 31 5.26 -5.84 1.30
CA GLY A 31 3.87 -6.30 1.24
C GLY A 31 3.04 -5.65 0.14
N ILE A 32 1.81 -6.15 0.02
CA ILE A 32 0.80 -5.60 -0.89
C ILE A 32 -0.59 -5.75 -0.28
N VAL A 33 -1.42 -4.72 -0.44
CA VAL A 33 -2.86 -4.77 -0.21
C VAL A 33 -3.57 -4.90 -1.55
N LYS A 34 -4.54 -5.81 -1.61
CA LYS A 34 -5.45 -5.96 -2.75
C LYS A 34 -6.88 -5.86 -2.26
N ILE A 35 -7.75 -5.31 -3.09
CA ILE A 35 -9.18 -5.15 -2.81
C ILE A 35 -9.96 -5.77 -3.95
N GLU A 36 -10.94 -6.59 -3.59
CA GLU A 36 -11.94 -7.13 -4.49
C GLU A 36 -13.32 -6.67 -4.05
N VAL A 37 -14.18 -6.35 -4.99
CA VAL A 37 -15.54 -5.83 -4.74
C VAL A 37 -16.57 -6.56 -5.59
N SER A 38 -17.82 -6.64 -5.13
CA SER A 38 -18.93 -7.28 -5.86
C SER A 38 -19.30 -6.57 -7.17
N SER A 39 -19.04 -5.28 -7.28
CA SER A 39 -19.29 -4.48 -8.49
C SER A 39 -18.16 -3.49 -8.70
N ALA A 40 -17.67 -3.41 -9.92
CA ALA A 40 -16.71 -2.40 -10.36
C ALA A 40 -17.37 -1.09 -10.84
N ASN A 41 -18.70 -0.94 -10.67
CA ASN A 41 -19.39 0.28 -10.98
C ASN A 41 -19.22 1.29 -9.83
N GLU A 42 -18.54 2.39 -10.08
CA GLU A 42 -18.21 3.43 -9.10
C GLU A 42 -19.45 4.17 -8.56
N ASP A 43 -20.58 4.13 -9.29
CA ASP A 43 -21.84 4.76 -8.88
C ASP A 43 -22.69 3.88 -7.95
N THR A 44 -22.24 2.66 -7.64
CA THR A 44 -23.00 1.72 -6.81
C THR A 44 -22.20 1.28 -5.60
N ILE A 45 -22.87 1.25 -4.43
CA ILE A 45 -22.29 0.66 -3.23
C ILE A 45 -22.18 -0.85 -3.45
N PRO A 46 -21.00 -1.45 -3.33
CA PRO A 46 -20.84 -2.89 -3.50
C PRO A 46 -21.48 -3.66 -2.36
N ASP A 47 -22.09 -4.83 -2.66
CA ASP A 47 -22.68 -5.70 -1.64
C ASP A 47 -21.64 -6.28 -0.69
N TRP A 48 -20.42 -6.45 -1.16
CA TRP A 48 -19.29 -6.91 -0.36
C TRP A 48 -17.95 -6.36 -0.86
N ILE A 49 -17.02 -6.22 0.08
CA ILE A 49 -15.63 -5.86 -0.18
C ILE A 49 -14.73 -6.88 0.52
N VAL A 50 -13.76 -7.41 -0.17
CA VAL A 50 -12.69 -8.25 0.41
C VAL A 50 -11.37 -7.49 0.37
N VAL A 51 -10.75 -7.33 1.52
CA VAL A 51 -9.43 -6.71 1.65
C VAL A 51 -8.41 -7.80 1.98
N GLY A 52 -7.48 -8.04 1.07
CA GLY A 52 -6.39 -8.98 1.23
C GLY A 52 -5.08 -8.26 1.52
N LEU A 53 -4.36 -8.70 2.55
CA LEU A 53 -2.99 -8.25 2.86
C LEU A 53 -2.01 -9.42 2.72
N LYS A 54 -0.99 -9.26 1.88
CA LYS A 54 0.18 -10.12 1.85
C LYS A 54 1.36 -9.33 2.40
N LEU A 55 1.98 -9.83 3.48
CA LEU A 55 3.08 -9.16 4.17
C LEU A 55 4.18 -10.19 4.49
N ARG A 56 5.42 -9.83 4.24
CA ARG A 56 6.58 -10.63 4.65
C ARG A 56 6.87 -10.36 6.13
N LEU A 57 6.60 -11.35 6.98
CA LEU A 57 6.80 -11.25 8.42
C LEU A 57 8.22 -11.61 8.83
N ASN A 58 8.70 -12.74 8.33
CA ASN A 58 9.99 -13.31 8.69
C ASN A 58 10.78 -13.63 7.43
N ASN A 59 12.09 -13.55 7.50
CA ASN A 59 12.96 -13.88 6.40
C ASN A 59 12.80 -15.38 6.05
N GLN A 60 12.23 -15.66 4.88
CA GLN A 60 12.15 -16.99 4.27
C GLN A 60 13.02 -17.07 3.00
N LEU A 61 13.63 -15.96 2.63
CA LEU A 61 14.62 -15.96 1.57
C LEU A 61 15.84 -16.66 2.13
N GLN A 62 16.07 -17.91 1.72
CA GLN A 62 17.40 -18.48 1.82
C GLN A 62 18.28 -17.49 1.07
N MET A 63 19.14 -16.79 1.80
CA MET A 63 20.17 -15.95 1.22
C MET A 63 21.09 -16.89 0.44
N ASP A 64 20.79 -17.09 -0.82
CA ASP A 64 21.80 -17.49 -1.77
C ASP A 64 22.74 -16.29 -1.86
N GLU A 65 23.97 -16.41 -1.37
CA GLU A 65 24.95 -15.31 -1.31
C GLU A 65 25.13 -14.61 -2.67
N ASN A 66 24.67 -15.25 -3.74
CA ASN A 66 24.69 -14.77 -5.12
C ASN A 66 23.40 -14.06 -5.58
N ASN A 67 22.37 -13.98 -4.74
CA ASN A 67 21.04 -13.48 -5.14
C ASN A 67 20.45 -12.52 -4.11
N ILE A 68 21.25 -11.54 -3.70
CA ILE A 68 20.78 -10.42 -2.88
C ILE A 68 19.80 -9.62 -3.74
N GLN A 69 18.52 -9.65 -3.36
CA GLN A 69 17.49 -8.74 -3.91
C GLN A 69 17.36 -7.55 -2.94
N PRO A 70 18.11 -6.48 -3.15
CA PRO A 70 18.16 -5.35 -2.20
C PRO A 70 16.82 -4.61 -2.10
N ASP A 71 15.92 -4.88 -3.05
CA ASP A 71 14.61 -4.23 -3.14
C ASP A 71 13.51 -4.98 -2.35
N ILE A 72 13.83 -6.10 -1.68
CA ILE A 72 12.85 -6.93 -0.95
C ILE A 72 13.27 -7.04 0.51
N THR A 73 12.31 -6.88 1.42
CA THR A 73 12.54 -7.00 2.86
C THR A 73 11.39 -7.68 3.60
N SER A 74 11.57 -7.96 4.89
CA SER A 74 10.56 -8.46 5.81
C SER A 74 10.60 -7.71 7.14
N LEU A 75 9.58 -7.86 7.98
CA LEU A 75 9.60 -7.29 9.34
C LEU A 75 10.81 -7.78 10.15
N ALA A 76 11.18 -9.05 10.01
CA ALA A 76 12.32 -9.61 10.72
C ALA A 76 13.65 -9.00 10.24
N ASP A 77 13.82 -8.77 8.93
CA ASP A 77 15.01 -8.14 8.36
C ASP A 77 15.18 -6.69 8.84
N GLU A 78 14.04 -6.02 9.07
CA GLU A 78 13.99 -4.65 9.62
C GLU A 78 14.05 -4.61 11.16
N GLY A 79 14.45 -5.69 11.81
CA GLY A 79 14.73 -5.73 13.24
C GLY A 79 13.56 -6.04 14.16
N ALA A 80 12.37 -6.37 13.64
CA ALA A 80 11.22 -6.76 14.46
C ALA A 80 11.40 -8.12 15.19
N GLY A 81 12.44 -8.87 14.83
CA GLY A 81 12.61 -10.24 15.27
C GLY A 81 11.51 -11.16 14.72
N PHE A 82 11.29 -12.29 15.39
CA PHE A 82 10.22 -13.22 14.95
C PHE A 82 8.84 -12.65 15.23
N VAL A 83 8.05 -12.47 14.19
CA VAL A 83 6.64 -12.04 14.26
C VAL A 83 5.73 -13.22 13.91
N SER A 84 4.91 -13.69 14.86
CA SER A 84 3.93 -14.74 14.59
C SER A 84 2.76 -14.21 13.74
N ARG A 85 2.18 -15.08 12.91
CA ARG A 85 0.99 -14.74 12.11
C ARG A 85 -0.18 -14.27 12.99
N THR A 86 -0.40 -14.90 14.13
CA THR A 86 -1.45 -14.53 15.08
C THR A 86 -1.27 -13.08 15.53
N ARG A 87 -0.07 -12.72 15.97
CA ARG A 87 0.23 -11.34 16.40
C ARG A 87 0.04 -10.33 15.26
N ALA A 88 0.42 -10.68 14.03
CA ALA A 88 0.22 -9.83 12.87
C ALA A 88 -1.28 -9.62 12.56
N VAL A 89 -2.09 -10.69 12.61
CA VAL A 89 -3.55 -10.60 12.38
C VAL A 89 -4.23 -9.81 13.49
N GLU A 90 -3.87 -10.00 14.76
CA GLU A 90 -4.39 -9.23 15.89
C GLU A 90 -4.11 -7.73 15.74
N SER A 91 -2.87 -7.38 15.38
CA SER A 91 -2.49 -6.00 15.13
C SER A 91 -3.28 -5.41 13.96
N LEU A 92 -3.36 -6.13 12.83
CA LEU A 92 -4.11 -5.69 11.66
C LEU A 92 -5.58 -5.46 11.99
N SER A 93 -6.24 -6.42 12.62
CA SER A 93 -7.68 -6.34 12.93
C SER A 93 -8.00 -5.14 13.82
N ARG A 94 -7.21 -4.90 14.86
CA ARG A 94 -7.39 -3.78 15.78
C ARG A 94 -7.25 -2.43 15.07
N HIS A 95 -6.19 -2.25 14.29
CA HIS A 95 -5.97 -0.99 13.59
C HIS A 95 -6.95 -0.80 12.42
N PHE A 96 -7.36 -1.90 11.77
CA PHE A 96 -8.36 -1.82 10.71
C PHE A 96 -9.70 -1.34 11.26
N LEU A 97 -10.17 -1.90 12.38
CA LEU A 97 -11.40 -1.44 13.04
C LEU A 97 -11.31 0.02 13.48
N ALA A 98 -10.17 0.44 14.05
CA ALA A 98 -9.99 1.83 14.44
C ALA A 98 -10.12 2.79 13.25
N TRP A 99 -9.56 2.44 12.09
CA TRP A 99 -9.67 3.25 10.87
C TRP A 99 -11.07 3.24 10.27
N ILE A 100 -11.83 2.12 10.36
CA ILE A 100 -13.23 2.08 9.94
C ILE A 100 -14.07 3.01 10.83
N SER A 101 -13.92 2.93 12.15
CA SER A 101 -14.64 3.80 13.07
C SER A 101 -14.31 5.27 12.84
N GLN A 102 -13.03 5.61 12.63
CA GLN A 102 -12.62 6.98 12.33
C GLN A 102 -13.22 7.47 11.01
N TRP A 103 -13.26 6.62 9.99
CA TRP A 103 -13.89 6.94 8.71
C TRP A 103 -15.40 7.19 8.86
N GLU A 104 -16.11 6.38 9.66
CA GLU A 104 -17.53 6.56 9.95
C GLU A 104 -17.80 7.88 10.69
N ASP A 105 -16.94 8.23 11.65
CA ASP A 105 -17.13 9.40 12.50
C ASP A 105 -16.66 10.71 11.85
N GLU A 106 -15.54 10.71 11.13
CA GLU A 106 -14.83 11.91 10.64
C GLU A 106 -14.83 12.03 9.10
N GLY A 107 -15.34 11.01 8.40
CA GLY A 107 -15.31 10.95 6.94
C GLY A 107 -13.97 10.46 6.38
N PHE A 108 -13.81 10.56 5.05
CA PHE A 108 -12.69 9.93 4.35
C PHE A 108 -11.38 10.71 4.40
N LYS A 109 -11.45 12.02 4.68
CA LYS A 109 -10.29 12.92 4.68
C LYS A 109 -9.12 12.45 5.55
N PRO A 110 -9.30 12.02 6.83
CA PRO A 110 -8.20 11.53 7.66
C PRO A 110 -7.48 10.32 7.05
N VAL A 111 -8.22 9.44 6.34
CA VAL A 111 -7.66 8.28 5.65
C VAL A 111 -6.73 8.72 4.52
N VAL A 112 -7.17 9.68 3.70
CA VAL A 112 -6.38 10.26 2.61
C VAL A 112 -5.14 10.98 3.14
N ASP A 113 -5.31 11.81 4.16
CA ASP A 113 -4.20 12.56 4.77
C ASP A 113 -3.11 11.60 5.31
N MET A 114 -3.52 10.53 6.00
CA MET A 114 -2.60 9.52 6.50
C MET A 114 -1.93 8.76 5.35
N TRP A 115 -2.67 8.39 4.32
CA TRP A 115 -2.10 7.71 3.15
C TRP A 115 -1.06 8.60 2.46
N ASN A 116 -1.40 9.86 2.20
CA ASN A 116 -0.51 10.83 1.57
C ASN A 116 0.75 11.10 2.41
N SER A 117 0.65 11.09 3.74
CA SER A 117 1.79 11.28 4.63
C SER A 117 2.83 10.15 4.53
N ARG A 118 2.39 8.95 4.17
CA ARG A 118 3.25 7.76 4.03
C ARG A 118 3.54 7.37 2.58
N ARG A 119 3.08 8.15 1.59
CA ARG A 119 3.37 7.82 0.20
C ARG A 119 4.85 7.92 -0.10
N GLU A 120 5.37 7.06 -0.95
CA GLU A 120 6.69 7.25 -1.54
C GLU A 120 6.71 8.53 -2.35
N GLN A 121 7.71 9.37 -2.09
CA GLN A 121 7.90 10.62 -2.82
C GLN A 121 8.65 10.35 -4.13
N ASN A 122 8.34 11.16 -5.15
CA ASN A 122 9.01 11.13 -6.46
C ASN A 122 8.94 9.76 -7.18
N LYS A 123 7.92 8.96 -6.89
CA LYS A 123 7.72 7.70 -7.60
C LYS A 123 7.23 7.99 -9.01
N GLU A 124 7.87 7.36 -9.97
CA GLU A 124 7.42 7.34 -11.36
C GLU A 124 6.60 6.08 -11.63
N LEU A 125 5.53 6.23 -12.36
CA LEU A 125 4.70 5.13 -12.85
C LEU A 125 4.83 5.07 -14.36
N THR A 126 4.99 3.87 -14.89
CA THR A 126 4.95 3.63 -16.34
C THR A 126 3.57 3.11 -16.72
N LEU A 127 2.87 3.86 -17.55
CA LEU A 127 1.58 3.47 -18.10
C LEU A 127 1.74 2.45 -19.22
N LYS A 128 0.67 1.73 -19.58
CA LYS A 128 0.69 0.74 -20.69
C LYS A 128 1.10 1.33 -22.03
N ASN A 129 0.80 2.59 -22.28
CA ASN A 129 1.24 3.34 -23.45
C ASN A 129 2.74 3.68 -23.45
N LYS A 130 3.49 3.20 -22.42
CA LYS A 130 4.91 3.48 -22.15
C LYS A 130 5.21 4.93 -21.76
N GLU A 131 4.21 5.73 -21.46
CA GLU A 131 4.38 7.06 -20.88
C GLU A 131 4.77 6.92 -19.41
N THR A 132 5.78 7.70 -18.99
CA THR A 132 6.18 7.79 -17.58
C THR A 132 5.52 9.04 -16.99
N VAL A 133 4.81 8.85 -15.90
CA VAL A 133 4.12 9.91 -15.15
C VAL A 133 4.63 9.95 -13.71
N SER A 134 4.70 11.14 -13.14
CA SER A 134 5.07 11.30 -11.73
C SER A 134 3.85 11.11 -10.86
N TRP A 135 3.98 10.26 -9.83
CA TRP A 135 2.96 10.08 -8.81
C TRP A 135 2.95 11.27 -7.84
N VAL A 136 1.81 11.91 -7.64
CA VAL A 136 1.66 13.09 -6.76
C VAL A 136 1.01 12.71 -5.42
N GLY A 137 -0.05 11.90 -5.42
CA GLY A 137 -0.78 11.51 -4.24
C GLY A 137 -2.24 11.15 -4.53
N LEU A 138 -3.06 11.22 -3.50
CA LEU A 138 -4.52 11.09 -3.60
C LEU A 138 -5.18 12.46 -3.35
N ASP A 139 -6.26 12.74 -4.06
CA ASP A 139 -7.16 13.86 -3.74
C ASP A 139 -8.09 13.53 -2.56
N GLU A 140 -8.94 14.46 -2.18
CA GLU A 140 -9.88 14.31 -1.06
C GLU A 140 -10.92 13.20 -1.26
N ASN A 141 -11.15 12.77 -2.48
CA ASN A 141 -12.06 11.68 -2.85
C ASN A 141 -11.33 10.33 -3.05
N GLY A 142 -10.00 10.31 -2.91
CA GLY A 142 -9.18 9.14 -3.12
C GLY A 142 -8.79 8.89 -4.58
N LEU A 143 -9.02 9.86 -5.47
CA LEU A 143 -8.54 9.77 -6.83
C LEU A 143 -7.02 9.91 -6.88
N ALA A 144 -6.39 9.09 -7.69
CA ALA A 144 -4.96 9.14 -7.93
C ALA A 144 -4.59 10.41 -8.73
N ILE A 145 -3.71 11.22 -8.18
CA ILE A 145 -3.16 12.40 -8.87
C ILE A 145 -1.84 12.01 -9.49
N VAL A 146 -1.77 12.03 -10.81
CA VAL A 146 -0.53 11.81 -11.57
C VAL A 146 -0.21 13.04 -12.43
N LYS A 147 1.07 13.30 -12.62
CA LYS A 147 1.53 14.43 -13.41
C LYS A 147 2.27 13.92 -14.65
N SER A 148 1.72 14.26 -15.82
CA SER A 148 2.36 14.05 -17.11
C SER A 148 2.76 15.39 -17.69
N LYS A 149 4.07 15.56 -17.98
CA LYS A 149 4.66 16.82 -18.50
C LYS A 149 4.37 18.02 -17.57
N ASN A 150 3.34 18.79 -17.77
CA ASN A 150 2.94 19.90 -16.90
C ASN A 150 1.42 19.85 -16.57
N LYS A 151 0.78 18.72 -16.81
CA LYS A 151 -0.65 18.54 -16.59
C LYS A 151 -0.89 17.52 -15.49
N GLU A 152 -1.73 17.86 -14.53
CA GLU A 152 -2.25 16.93 -13.55
C GLU A 152 -3.45 16.18 -14.14
N ILE A 153 -3.48 14.87 -13.90
CA ILE A 153 -4.53 13.94 -14.32
C ILE A 153 -5.03 13.23 -13.07
N PHE A 154 -6.34 13.18 -12.91
CA PHE A 154 -7.01 12.47 -11.82
C PHE A 154 -7.54 11.16 -12.36
N LEU A 155 -7.18 10.06 -11.73
CA LEU A 155 -7.56 8.72 -12.15
C LEU A 155 -8.23 7.99 -10.99
N SER A 156 -9.34 7.35 -11.25
CA SER A 156 -9.96 6.44 -10.28
C SER A 156 -9.07 5.20 -10.05
N PRO A 157 -9.27 4.47 -8.93
CA PRO A 157 -8.55 3.23 -8.67
C PRO A 157 -8.67 2.20 -9.81
N ILE A 158 -9.82 2.16 -10.48
CA ILE A 158 -10.05 1.27 -11.62
C ILE A 158 -9.28 1.73 -12.85
N GLU A 159 -9.30 3.02 -13.15
CA GLU A 159 -8.60 3.59 -14.31
C GLU A 159 -7.10 3.39 -14.19
N ILE A 160 -6.50 3.74 -13.04
CA ILE A 160 -5.06 3.60 -12.87
C ILE A 160 -4.62 2.14 -12.90
N THR A 161 -5.41 1.21 -12.35
CA THR A 161 -5.11 -0.23 -12.44
C THR A 161 -5.15 -0.70 -13.88
N LYS A 162 -6.09 -0.21 -14.69
CA LYS A 162 -6.13 -0.49 -16.13
C LYS A 162 -4.88 0.04 -16.85
N GLU A 163 -4.41 1.22 -16.45
CA GLU A 163 -3.26 1.89 -17.10
C GLU A 163 -1.89 1.31 -16.71
N ILE A 164 -1.69 0.90 -15.45
CA ILE A 164 -0.42 0.32 -14.99
C ILE A 164 -0.38 -1.20 -15.03
N GLY A 165 -1.54 -1.88 -15.15
CA GLY A 165 -1.67 -3.33 -15.09
C GLY A 165 -1.64 -3.88 -13.65
N ASP A 166 -1.70 -5.20 -13.55
CA ASP A 166 -1.69 -5.89 -12.26
C ASP A 166 -0.33 -5.76 -11.57
N ILE A 167 -0.33 -5.21 -10.38
CA ILE A 167 0.85 -5.17 -9.51
C ILE A 167 0.82 -6.40 -8.61
N ASN A 168 1.92 -7.14 -8.62
CA ASN A 168 2.14 -8.28 -7.75
C ASN A 168 3.39 -8.05 -6.90
N LEU A 169 3.35 -8.59 -5.67
CA LEU A 169 4.53 -8.67 -4.81
C LEU A 169 5.59 -9.55 -5.51
N ARG A 170 6.80 -9.08 -5.61
CA ARG A 170 7.96 -9.79 -6.18
C ARG A 170 8.40 -11.00 -5.35
#